data_af3eda04796fc4f26480100e124b341d
#
_entry.id   af3eda04796fc4f26480100e124b341d
#
_cell.length_a   1.000
_cell.length_b   1.000
_cell.length_c   1.000
_cell.angle_alpha   90.00
_cell.angle_beta   90.00
_cell.angle_gamma   90.00
#
_symmetry.space_group_name_H-M   'P 1'
#
loop_
_entity.id
_entity.type
_entity.pdbx_description
1 polymer ?
#
loop_
_entity_poly.entity_id
_entity_poly.type
_entity_poly.pdbx_seq_one_letter_code
_entity_poly.pdbx_strand_id
1 'polypeptide(L)'
;KLCGNYKSNRELPDENLEMQLTGCSEFCSIIGLASFVSKVYEGDDIIGTIANRVRAESDCDVHIISRDKDLVQLLQKEADCLWDYGNNRKRFRANVVDEFGIFPEQFPDYLGLSGDSVDCISGIPGVGPVKAKELLNRFSSLEAIYGNLDKVRDLPIRGAGRLTELLREHCELAKLSKVLATIICNVEDPEESFGHVVLEELKPERMNKGLFGDFLMNYKFRTRDRERLMTLAHRVSKQ
;
A
#
# COMPACT_ATOMS: atom_id res chain seq x y z
N LYS A 1 10.81 -15.34 9.44
CA LYS A 1 10.35 -14.02 9.94
C LYS A 1 11.59 -13.14 10.09
N LEU A 2 11.67 -12.04 9.33
CA LEU A 2 12.80 -11.10 9.37
C LEU A 2 12.84 -10.32 10.69
N CYS A 3 11.67 -10.01 11.27
CA CYS A 3 11.56 -9.29 12.54
C CYS A 3 10.35 -9.82 13.33
N GLY A 4 10.58 -10.17 14.60
CA GLY A 4 9.52 -10.67 15.48
C GLY A 4 8.51 -9.61 15.93
N ASN A 5 8.90 -8.34 15.85
CA ASN A 5 8.08 -7.20 16.29
C ASN A 5 7.27 -6.55 15.17
N TYR A 6 7.53 -6.87 13.90
CA TYR A 6 6.79 -6.30 12.77
C TYR A 6 5.29 -6.60 12.88
N LYS A 7 4.47 -5.57 12.87
CA LYS A 7 3.01 -5.64 13.03
C LYS A 7 2.53 -6.43 14.26
N SER A 8 3.38 -6.53 15.30
CA SER A 8 3.06 -7.31 16.52
C SER A 8 1.92 -6.72 17.37
N ASN A 9 1.57 -5.48 17.12
CA ASN A 9 0.45 -4.76 17.73
C ASN A 9 -0.89 -5.01 17.03
N ARG A 10 -0.92 -5.77 15.92
CA ARG A 10 -2.16 -6.11 15.22
C ARG A 10 -2.82 -7.33 15.88
N GLU A 11 -4.09 -7.17 16.23
CA GLU A 11 -4.93 -8.29 16.69
C GLU A 11 -5.43 -9.08 15.48
N LEU A 12 -5.63 -10.39 15.68
CA LEU A 12 -6.29 -11.21 14.67
C LEU A 12 -7.76 -10.77 14.53
N PRO A 13 -8.33 -10.85 13.31
CA PRO A 13 -9.73 -10.53 13.10
C PRO A 13 -10.61 -11.43 13.98
N ASP A 14 -11.64 -10.86 14.60
CA ASP A 14 -12.69 -11.61 15.25
C ASP A 14 -13.61 -12.29 14.21
N GLU A 15 -14.49 -13.19 14.66
CA GLU A 15 -15.42 -13.90 13.78
C GLU A 15 -16.31 -12.98 12.95
N ASN A 16 -16.68 -11.80 13.50
CA ASN A 16 -17.50 -10.82 12.79
C ASN A 16 -16.74 -10.16 11.66
N LEU A 17 -15.48 -9.82 11.89
CA LEU A 17 -14.61 -9.24 10.87
C LEU A 17 -14.28 -10.27 9.78
N GLU A 18 -14.00 -11.52 10.14
CA GLU A 18 -13.80 -12.60 9.17
C GLU A 18 -15.02 -12.80 8.27
N MET A 19 -16.23 -12.81 8.85
CA MET A 19 -17.48 -12.88 8.11
C MET A 19 -17.64 -11.70 7.14
N GLN A 20 -17.30 -10.48 7.57
CA GLN A 20 -17.36 -9.30 6.72
C GLN A 20 -16.35 -9.36 5.58
N LEU A 21 -15.11 -9.80 5.82
CA LEU A 21 -14.09 -9.97 4.79
C LEU A 21 -14.50 -11.01 3.74
N THR A 22 -15.05 -12.14 4.21
CA THR A 22 -15.61 -13.18 3.33
C THR A 22 -16.75 -12.60 2.48
N GLY A 23 -17.67 -11.86 3.12
CA GLY A 23 -18.77 -11.21 2.41
C GLY A 23 -18.29 -10.16 1.40
N CYS A 24 -17.22 -9.44 1.66
CA CYS A 24 -16.64 -8.51 0.68
C CYS A 24 -16.10 -9.25 -0.56
N SER A 25 -15.40 -10.36 -0.37
CA SER A 25 -14.90 -11.18 -1.49
C SER A 25 -16.05 -11.76 -2.32
N GLU A 26 -17.07 -12.34 -1.67
CA GLU A 26 -18.29 -12.82 -2.32
C GLU A 26 -18.99 -11.71 -3.09
N PHE A 27 -19.14 -10.54 -2.48
CA PHE A 27 -19.75 -9.37 -3.12
C PHE A 27 -18.98 -8.95 -4.38
N CYS A 28 -17.64 -8.87 -4.34
CA CYS A 28 -16.83 -8.54 -5.49
C CYS A 28 -17.07 -9.52 -6.65
N SER A 29 -17.08 -10.81 -6.37
CA SER A 29 -17.40 -11.85 -7.37
C SER A 29 -18.79 -11.69 -7.96
N ILE A 30 -19.82 -11.43 -7.14
CA ILE A 30 -21.20 -11.23 -7.61
C ILE A 30 -21.35 -10.03 -8.54
N ILE A 31 -20.64 -8.94 -8.26
CA ILE A 31 -20.68 -7.73 -9.10
C ILE A 31 -19.69 -7.77 -10.27
N GLY A 32 -18.95 -8.88 -10.43
CA GLY A 32 -18.05 -9.11 -11.56
C GLY A 32 -16.69 -8.42 -11.41
N LEU A 33 -16.24 -8.15 -10.20
CA LEU A 33 -14.89 -7.62 -9.94
C LEU A 33 -13.93 -8.75 -9.61
N ALA A 34 -12.74 -8.73 -10.20
CA ALA A 34 -11.65 -9.61 -9.80
C ALA A 34 -11.28 -9.37 -8.34
N SER A 35 -11.14 -10.44 -7.58
CA SER A 35 -10.81 -10.40 -6.16
C SER A 35 -9.68 -11.38 -5.87
N PHE A 36 -8.64 -10.94 -5.19
CA PHE A 36 -7.45 -11.71 -4.90
C PHE A 36 -7.18 -11.73 -3.41
N VAL A 37 -6.72 -12.86 -2.91
CA VAL A 37 -6.31 -13.06 -1.53
C VAL A 37 -4.99 -13.83 -1.51
N SER A 38 -4.27 -13.79 -0.40
CA SER A 38 -3.13 -14.67 -0.16
C SER A 38 -3.02 -15.00 1.32
N LYS A 39 -2.54 -16.19 1.63
CA LYS A 39 -2.17 -16.61 2.99
C LYS A 39 -0.70 -16.32 3.30
N VAL A 40 0.07 -15.92 2.28
CA VAL A 40 1.53 -15.76 2.34
C VAL A 40 1.93 -14.29 2.25
N TYR A 41 1.30 -13.53 1.35
CA TYR A 41 1.64 -12.15 1.04
C TYR A 41 0.60 -11.18 1.60
N GLU A 42 1.05 -9.95 1.84
CA GLU A 42 0.17 -8.86 2.29
C GLU A 42 -0.63 -8.29 1.11
N GLY A 43 -1.77 -7.66 1.40
CA GLY A 43 -2.61 -7.01 0.39
C GLY A 43 -1.85 -5.97 -0.43
N ASP A 44 -0.92 -5.25 0.20
CA ASP A 44 -0.09 -4.23 -0.44
C ASP A 44 0.84 -4.83 -1.51
N ASP A 45 1.40 -6.01 -1.25
CA ASP A 45 2.24 -6.74 -2.21
C ASP A 45 1.41 -7.23 -3.41
N ILE A 46 0.17 -7.67 -3.17
CA ILE A 46 -0.76 -8.06 -4.24
C ILE A 46 -1.11 -6.83 -5.09
N ILE A 47 -1.46 -5.71 -4.46
CA ILE A 47 -1.76 -4.43 -5.15
C ILE A 47 -0.56 -4.00 -5.99
N GLY A 48 0.65 -4.02 -5.43
CA GLY A 48 1.88 -3.66 -6.12
C GLY A 48 2.16 -4.56 -7.32
N THR A 49 1.97 -5.87 -7.14
CA THR A 49 2.18 -6.87 -8.20
C THR A 49 1.20 -6.69 -9.35
N ILE A 50 -0.10 -6.54 -9.06
CA ILE A 50 -1.13 -6.30 -10.08
C ILE A 50 -0.88 -4.97 -10.80
N ALA A 51 -0.54 -3.90 -10.06
CA ALA A 51 -0.24 -2.60 -10.66
C ALA A 51 0.94 -2.69 -11.64
N ASN A 52 2.00 -3.43 -11.30
CA ASN A 52 3.13 -3.65 -12.20
C ASN A 52 2.74 -4.46 -13.43
N ARG A 53 1.93 -5.51 -13.28
CA ARG A 53 1.43 -6.31 -14.41
C ARG A 53 0.62 -5.46 -15.37
N VAL A 54 -0.33 -4.69 -14.87
CA VAL A 54 -1.17 -3.80 -15.68
C VAL A 54 -0.31 -2.79 -16.45
N ARG A 55 0.70 -2.19 -15.82
CA ARG A 55 1.62 -1.25 -16.48
C ARG A 55 2.49 -1.90 -17.55
N ALA A 56 2.85 -3.17 -17.38
CA ALA A 56 3.64 -3.90 -18.38
C ALA A 56 2.83 -4.19 -19.66
N GLU A 57 1.50 -4.32 -19.54
CA GLU A 57 0.62 -4.63 -20.68
C GLU A 57 0.02 -3.38 -21.32
N SER A 58 -0.07 -2.27 -20.60
CA SER A 58 -0.76 -1.07 -21.08
C SER A 58 -0.14 0.21 -20.51
N ASP A 59 -0.31 1.32 -21.23
CA ASP A 59 0.10 2.65 -20.76
C ASP A 59 -1.00 3.32 -19.91
N CYS A 60 -1.71 2.56 -19.06
CA CYS A 60 -2.76 3.09 -18.22
C CYS A 60 -2.22 3.76 -16.96
N ASP A 61 -3.02 4.65 -16.39
CA ASP A 61 -2.82 5.19 -15.05
C ASP A 61 -3.43 4.24 -14.01
N VAL A 62 -2.81 4.18 -12.84
CA VAL A 62 -3.25 3.31 -11.74
C VAL A 62 -3.83 4.14 -10.62
N HIS A 63 -5.11 3.90 -10.31
CA HIS A 63 -5.79 4.50 -9.17
C HIS A 63 -5.97 3.47 -8.06
N ILE A 64 -5.24 3.64 -6.96
CA ILE A 64 -5.31 2.78 -5.78
C ILE A 64 -6.29 3.40 -4.79
N ILE A 65 -7.33 2.67 -4.40
CA ILE A 65 -8.31 3.12 -3.40
C ILE A 65 -7.93 2.52 -2.07
N SER A 66 -7.30 3.31 -1.21
CA SER A 66 -6.89 2.89 0.13
C SER A 66 -6.68 4.09 1.06
N ARG A 67 -6.74 3.87 2.37
CA ARG A 67 -6.34 4.83 3.40
C ARG A 67 -4.88 4.66 3.81
N ASP A 68 -4.24 3.58 3.38
CA ASP A 68 -2.85 3.28 3.73
C ASP A 68 -1.91 4.21 2.97
N LYS A 69 -1.15 5.01 3.74
CA LYS A 69 -0.20 5.96 3.18
C LYS A 69 1.00 5.29 2.50
N ASP A 70 1.31 4.06 2.90
CA ASP A 70 2.52 3.37 2.44
C ASP A 70 2.41 2.98 0.96
N LEU A 71 1.17 2.86 0.46
CA LEU A 71 0.87 2.64 -0.96
C LEU A 71 1.26 3.83 -1.87
N VAL A 72 1.65 5.00 -1.33
CA VAL A 72 2.19 6.10 -2.15
C VAL A 72 3.45 5.68 -2.91
N GLN A 73 4.23 4.71 -2.39
CA GLN A 73 5.42 4.20 -3.07
C GLN A 73 5.12 3.52 -4.42
N LEU A 74 3.86 3.17 -4.67
CA LEU A 74 3.41 2.58 -5.93
C LEU A 74 3.05 3.61 -7.03
N LEU A 75 3.06 4.91 -6.73
CA LEU A 75 2.73 5.98 -7.69
C LEU A 75 3.93 6.23 -8.61
N GLN A 76 3.89 5.74 -9.85
CA GLN A 76 4.97 5.85 -10.82
C GLN A 76 4.74 6.98 -11.83
N LYS A 77 3.49 7.15 -12.31
CA LYS A 77 3.09 8.17 -13.28
C LYS A 77 2.49 9.40 -12.57
N GLU A 78 2.50 10.54 -13.25
CA GLU A 78 1.92 11.79 -12.71
C GLU A 78 0.41 11.67 -12.46
N ALA A 79 -0.30 10.90 -13.26
CA ALA A 79 -1.73 10.68 -13.12
C ALA A 79 -2.09 9.49 -12.23
N ASP A 80 -1.11 8.70 -11.76
CA ASP A 80 -1.33 7.69 -10.72
C ASP A 80 -1.86 8.35 -9.44
N CYS A 81 -2.82 7.69 -8.80
CA CYS A 81 -3.50 8.26 -7.65
C CYS A 81 -3.70 7.25 -6.52
N LEU A 82 -3.32 7.65 -5.30
CA LEU A 82 -3.80 7.01 -4.07
C LEU A 82 -5.01 7.79 -3.55
N TRP A 83 -6.18 7.16 -3.55
CA TRP A 83 -7.44 7.79 -3.19
C TRP A 83 -8.00 7.26 -1.87
N ASP A 84 -7.92 8.05 -0.82
CA ASP A 84 -8.71 7.85 0.40
C ASP A 84 -10.15 8.25 0.09
N TYR A 85 -10.95 7.27 -0.33
CA TYR A 85 -12.34 7.48 -0.74
C TYR A 85 -13.19 8.02 0.42
N GLY A 86 -12.97 7.50 1.62
CA GLY A 86 -13.75 7.90 2.81
C GLY A 86 -13.62 9.37 3.16
N ASN A 87 -12.42 9.94 3.02
CA ASN A 87 -12.12 11.35 3.25
C ASN A 87 -12.13 12.18 1.96
N ASN A 88 -12.44 11.58 0.82
CA ASN A 88 -12.38 12.18 -0.52
C ASN A 88 -11.04 12.87 -0.80
N ARG A 89 -9.94 12.27 -0.35
CA ARG A 89 -8.59 12.81 -0.50
C ARG A 89 -7.80 12.01 -1.52
N LYS A 90 -7.41 12.67 -2.61
CA LYS A 90 -6.55 12.10 -3.65
C LYS A 90 -5.12 12.59 -3.46
N ARG A 91 -4.16 11.67 -3.55
CA ARG A 91 -2.73 11.95 -3.58
C ARG A 91 -2.16 11.50 -4.92
N PHE A 92 -1.63 12.43 -5.65
CA PHE A 92 -0.81 12.22 -6.85
C PHE A 92 0.67 12.31 -6.47
N ARG A 93 1.58 11.99 -7.37
CA ARG A 93 3.03 12.09 -7.11
C ARG A 93 3.45 13.46 -6.54
N ALA A 94 3.00 14.55 -7.15
CA ALA A 94 3.29 15.90 -6.67
C ALA A 94 2.82 16.13 -5.22
N ASN A 95 1.63 15.63 -4.85
CA ASN A 95 1.13 15.76 -3.48
C ASN A 95 1.95 14.99 -2.46
N VAL A 96 2.58 13.86 -2.86
CA VAL A 96 3.51 13.13 -1.97
C VAL A 96 4.73 13.99 -1.66
N VAL A 97 5.29 14.67 -2.67
CA VAL A 97 6.41 15.60 -2.48
C VAL A 97 6.01 16.76 -1.56
N ASP A 98 4.84 17.34 -1.77
CA ASP A 98 4.34 18.46 -0.93
C ASP A 98 4.11 18.03 0.53
N GLU A 99 3.54 16.84 0.74
CA GLU A 99 3.15 16.34 2.07
C GLU A 99 4.34 15.75 2.84
N PHE A 100 5.12 14.89 2.17
CA PHE A 100 6.20 14.14 2.81
C PHE A 100 7.59 14.76 2.56
N GLY A 101 7.73 15.66 1.57
CA GLY A 101 9.01 16.29 1.20
C GLY A 101 10.00 15.32 0.56
N ILE A 102 9.52 14.22 0.00
CA ILE A 102 10.28 13.17 -0.68
C ILE A 102 9.48 12.65 -1.87
N PHE A 103 10.13 12.00 -2.82
CA PHE A 103 9.46 11.33 -3.93
C PHE A 103 8.84 10.00 -3.50
N PRO A 104 7.76 9.52 -4.17
CA PRO A 104 7.11 8.24 -3.89
C PRO A 104 8.07 7.06 -3.76
N GLU A 105 9.02 6.93 -4.68
CA GLU A 105 10.03 5.87 -4.71
C GLU A 105 11.00 5.90 -3.52
N GLN A 106 11.11 7.03 -2.82
CA GLN A 106 11.94 7.19 -1.62
C GLN A 106 11.19 6.79 -0.33
N PHE A 107 9.91 6.46 -0.42
CA PHE A 107 9.10 6.22 0.77
C PHE A 107 9.62 5.06 1.63
N PRO A 108 10.09 3.91 1.07
CA PRO A 108 10.73 2.86 1.85
C PRO A 108 12.02 3.32 2.54
N ASP A 109 12.85 4.13 1.86
CA ASP A 109 14.06 4.71 2.44
C ASP A 109 13.74 5.66 3.60
N TYR A 110 12.69 6.45 3.42
CA TYR A 110 12.21 7.36 4.46
C TYR A 110 11.78 6.62 5.71
N LEU A 111 11.00 5.54 5.57
CA LEU A 111 10.59 4.69 6.69
C LEU A 111 11.78 3.89 7.27
N GLY A 112 12.73 3.50 6.42
CA GLY A 112 13.99 2.89 6.85
C GLY A 112 14.78 3.77 7.80
N LEU A 113 14.75 5.08 7.60
CA LEU A 113 15.42 6.08 8.44
C LEU A 113 14.57 6.49 9.66
N SER A 114 13.31 6.89 9.43
CA SER A 114 12.45 7.49 10.46
C SER A 114 11.66 6.47 11.28
N GLY A 115 11.48 5.24 10.77
CA GLY A 115 10.60 4.24 11.33
C GLY A 115 9.11 4.51 11.04
N ASP A 116 8.28 3.55 11.43
CA ASP A 116 6.83 3.66 11.50
C ASP A 116 6.30 2.95 12.75
N SER A 117 5.72 3.71 13.65
CA SER A 117 5.17 3.17 14.91
C SER A 117 3.88 2.36 14.68
N VAL A 118 3.14 2.61 13.60
CA VAL A 118 1.91 1.88 13.29
C VAL A 118 2.22 0.44 12.93
N ASP A 119 3.28 0.22 12.15
CA ASP A 119 3.70 -1.12 11.72
C ASP A 119 4.87 -1.68 12.55
N CYS A 120 5.20 -1.03 13.66
CA CYS A 120 6.32 -1.42 14.52
C CYS A 120 7.66 -1.49 13.78
N ILE A 121 7.88 -0.59 12.81
CA ILE A 121 9.14 -0.42 12.10
C ILE A 121 9.99 0.57 12.90
N SER A 122 11.17 0.13 13.32
CA SER A 122 11.98 0.89 14.28
C SER A 122 12.62 2.15 13.72
N GLY A 123 13.11 2.10 12.46
CA GLY A 123 13.97 3.15 11.94
C GLY A 123 15.26 3.32 12.74
N ILE A 124 15.94 4.44 12.58
CA ILE A 124 17.16 4.78 13.32
C ILE A 124 16.79 5.63 14.55
N PRO A 125 17.12 5.20 15.78
CA PRO A 125 16.87 5.98 16.99
C PRO A 125 17.46 7.40 16.90
N GLY A 126 16.63 8.43 17.09
CA GLY A 126 17.04 9.83 17.00
C GLY A 126 17.08 10.41 15.57
N VAL A 127 16.68 9.64 14.57
CA VAL A 127 16.44 10.10 13.19
C VAL A 127 14.94 10.15 12.95
N GLY A 128 14.36 11.31 13.10
CA GLY A 128 12.93 11.52 12.81
C GLY A 128 12.70 12.05 11.40
N PRO A 129 11.42 12.33 11.06
CA PRO A 129 10.99 12.77 9.73
C PRO A 129 11.81 13.89 9.11
N VAL A 130 12.17 14.92 9.89
CA VAL A 130 12.92 16.07 9.38
C VAL A 130 14.30 15.66 8.86
N LYS A 131 15.08 14.93 9.69
CA LYS A 131 16.40 14.48 9.28
C LYS A 131 16.36 13.48 8.13
N ALA A 132 15.39 12.57 8.14
CA ALA A 132 15.20 11.60 7.06
C ALA A 132 14.96 12.30 5.72
N LYS A 133 14.08 13.31 5.68
CA LYS A 133 13.83 14.14 4.47
C LYS A 133 15.09 14.87 4.01
N GLU A 134 15.80 15.54 4.92
CA GLU A 134 17.02 16.27 4.58
C GLU A 134 18.08 15.35 3.96
N LEU A 135 18.24 14.14 4.51
CA LEU A 135 19.16 13.14 3.98
C LEU A 135 18.74 12.67 2.59
N LEU A 136 17.46 12.31 2.39
CA LEU A 136 16.96 11.79 1.12
C LEU A 136 16.92 12.85 0.02
N ASN A 137 16.64 14.10 0.36
CA ASN A 137 16.75 15.21 -0.59
C ASN A 137 18.19 15.46 -1.05
N ARG A 138 19.18 15.08 -0.25
CA ARG A 138 20.60 15.27 -0.59
C ARG A 138 21.23 14.05 -1.30
N PHE A 139 20.83 12.85 -0.91
CA PHE A 139 21.49 11.61 -1.35
C PHE A 139 20.60 10.66 -2.15
N SER A 140 19.32 10.95 -2.25
CA SER A 140 18.30 10.22 -3.02
C SER A 140 17.90 8.84 -2.49
N SER A 141 18.75 8.09 -1.82
CA SER A 141 18.43 6.76 -1.27
C SER A 141 19.24 6.42 -0.03
N LEU A 142 18.82 5.39 0.70
CA LEU A 142 19.52 4.87 1.88
C LEU A 142 20.94 4.41 1.50
N GLU A 143 21.07 3.69 0.39
CA GLU A 143 22.35 3.21 -0.11
C GLU A 143 23.30 4.37 -0.44
N ALA A 144 22.79 5.42 -1.07
CA ALA A 144 23.57 6.61 -1.40
C ALA A 144 24.01 7.38 -0.12
N ILE A 145 23.18 7.40 0.92
CA ILE A 145 23.55 7.96 2.23
C ILE A 145 24.73 7.19 2.80
N TYR A 146 24.65 5.85 2.86
CA TYR A 146 25.71 5.01 3.39
C TYR A 146 26.99 5.03 2.55
N GLY A 147 26.88 5.19 1.24
CA GLY A 147 28.03 5.40 0.36
C GLY A 147 28.73 6.77 0.52
N ASN A 148 28.09 7.71 1.25
CA ASN A 148 28.60 9.08 1.41
C ASN A 148 28.57 9.57 2.87
N LEU A 149 28.73 8.68 3.85
CA LEU A 149 28.66 9.03 5.27
C LEU A 149 29.58 10.19 5.69
N ASP A 150 30.74 10.31 5.09
CA ASP A 150 31.67 11.41 5.39
C ASP A 150 31.06 12.77 4.99
N LYS A 151 30.30 12.82 3.88
CA LYS A 151 29.64 14.04 3.44
C LYS A 151 28.42 14.39 4.31
N VAL A 152 27.81 13.41 5.00
CA VAL A 152 26.72 13.66 5.95
C VAL A 152 27.17 14.54 7.10
N ARG A 153 28.43 14.36 7.56
CA ARG A 153 29.03 15.14 8.64
C ARG A 153 29.11 16.64 8.32
N ASP A 154 29.28 16.96 7.04
CA ASP A 154 29.47 18.33 6.57
C ASP A 154 28.14 19.02 6.17
N LEU A 155 27.01 18.31 6.31
CA LEU A 155 25.71 18.90 6.00
C LEU A 155 25.33 19.99 7.02
N PRO A 156 24.56 21.01 6.58
CA PRO A 156 24.04 22.05 7.47
C PRO A 156 22.87 21.54 8.33
N ILE A 157 22.97 20.31 8.81
CA ILE A 157 21.97 19.66 9.67
C ILE A 157 22.44 19.81 11.13
N ARG A 158 21.55 20.27 12.00
CA ARG A 158 21.86 20.36 13.43
C ARG A 158 22.28 19.01 13.99
N GLY A 159 23.53 18.91 14.45
CA GLY A 159 24.09 17.68 15.00
C GLY A 159 24.54 16.67 13.94
N ALA A 160 24.99 17.13 12.76
CA ALA A 160 25.44 16.27 11.65
C ALA A 160 26.50 15.24 12.05
N GLY A 161 27.46 15.60 12.90
CA GLY A 161 28.45 14.65 13.41
C GLY A 161 27.81 13.51 14.21
N ARG A 162 26.90 13.82 15.14
CA ARG A 162 26.15 12.80 15.89
C ARG A 162 25.23 11.97 14.98
N LEU A 163 24.62 12.61 13.97
CA LEU A 163 23.80 11.93 12.98
C LEU A 163 24.62 10.90 12.21
N THR A 164 25.83 11.24 11.76
CA THR A 164 26.74 10.32 11.07
C THR A 164 27.10 9.10 11.94
N GLU A 165 27.32 9.31 13.22
CA GLU A 165 27.57 8.22 14.17
C GLU A 165 26.35 7.29 14.31
N LEU A 166 25.15 7.86 14.47
CA LEU A 166 23.89 7.09 14.56
C LEU A 166 23.62 6.29 13.27
N LEU A 167 23.84 6.88 12.11
CA LEU A 167 23.72 6.18 10.84
C LEU A 167 24.67 4.98 10.78
N ARG A 168 25.93 5.16 11.19
CA ARG A 168 26.92 4.07 11.19
C ARG A 168 26.57 2.97 12.18
N GLU A 169 26.18 3.33 13.40
CA GLU A 169 25.81 2.41 14.47
C GLU A 169 24.58 1.56 14.11
N HIS A 170 23.58 2.17 13.45
CA HIS A 170 22.28 1.54 13.16
C HIS A 170 22.10 1.16 11.68
N CYS A 171 23.17 0.97 10.93
CA CYS A 171 23.12 0.65 9.50
C CYS A 171 22.22 -0.55 9.18
N GLU A 172 22.41 -1.66 9.88
CA GLU A 172 21.65 -2.89 9.64
C GLU A 172 20.18 -2.73 10.06
N LEU A 173 19.91 -1.95 11.10
CA LEU A 173 18.54 -1.65 11.53
C LEU A 173 17.80 -0.80 10.47
N ALA A 174 18.47 0.19 9.88
CA ALA A 174 17.91 1.00 8.81
C ALA A 174 17.59 0.16 7.54
N LYS A 175 18.51 -0.72 7.16
CA LYS A 175 18.29 -1.65 6.03
C LYS A 175 17.13 -2.60 6.29
N LEU A 176 17.06 -3.19 7.47
CA LEU A 176 15.95 -4.05 7.87
C LEU A 176 14.62 -3.28 7.84
N SER A 177 14.60 -2.07 8.41
CA SER A 177 13.41 -1.21 8.43
C SER A 177 12.96 -0.84 7.00
N LYS A 178 13.90 -0.53 6.10
CA LYS A 178 13.59 -0.31 4.67
C LYS A 178 12.98 -1.57 4.03
N VAL A 179 13.57 -2.75 4.26
CA VAL A 179 13.05 -4.01 3.71
C VAL A 179 11.62 -4.27 4.19
N LEU A 180 11.34 -4.05 5.49
CA LEU A 180 10.01 -4.22 6.06
C LEU A 180 8.98 -3.22 5.53
N ALA A 181 9.43 -2.02 5.16
CA ALA A 181 8.59 -0.96 4.60
C ALA A 181 8.38 -1.06 3.08
N THR A 182 9.15 -1.90 2.39
CA THR A 182 9.11 -2.01 0.93
C THR A 182 8.01 -2.96 0.49
N ILE A 183 7.09 -2.47 -0.34
CA ILE A 183 6.07 -3.30 -1.00
C ILE A 183 6.74 -4.11 -2.12
N ILE A 184 6.55 -5.42 -2.10
CA ILE A 184 7.10 -6.33 -3.11
C ILE A 184 6.12 -6.38 -4.30
N CYS A 185 6.58 -5.96 -5.48
CA CYS A 185 5.72 -5.79 -6.65
C CYS A 185 5.85 -6.90 -7.71
N ASN A 186 6.35 -8.07 -7.33
CA ASN A 186 6.53 -9.23 -8.21
C ASN A 186 6.35 -10.55 -7.46
N VAL A 187 5.41 -10.58 -6.52
CA VAL A 187 5.13 -11.81 -5.75
C VAL A 187 4.38 -12.83 -6.59
N GLU A 188 4.67 -14.09 -6.35
CA GLU A 188 4.00 -15.24 -6.94
C GLU A 188 3.50 -16.15 -5.83
N ASP A 189 2.21 -16.47 -5.84
CA ASP A 189 1.59 -17.40 -4.93
C ASP A 189 1.14 -18.63 -5.73
N PRO A 190 1.63 -19.83 -5.44
CA PRO A 190 1.26 -21.04 -6.19
C PRO A 190 -0.24 -21.38 -6.09
N GLU A 191 -0.93 -20.91 -5.05
CA GLU A 191 -2.36 -21.15 -4.82
C GLU A 191 -3.24 -20.07 -5.46
N GLU A 192 -2.67 -18.95 -5.95
CA GLU A 192 -3.41 -17.78 -6.39
C GLU A 192 -2.89 -17.25 -7.75
N SER A 193 -3.79 -16.72 -8.55
CA SER A 193 -3.48 -16.29 -9.93
C SER A 193 -2.93 -14.88 -10.08
N PHE A 194 -2.96 -14.06 -9.04
CA PHE A 194 -2.63 -12.61 -9.17
C PHE A 194 -1.21 -12.34 -9.74
N GLY A 195 -0.26 -13.22 -9.53
CA GLY A 195 1.10 -13.11 -10.09
C GLY A 195 1.17 -13.26 -11.61
N HIS A 196 0.15 -13.86 -12.22
CA HIS A 196 0.07 -14.12 -13.66
C HIS A 196 -1.13 -13.47 -14.33
N VAL A 197 -1.91 -12.66 -13.60
CA VAL A 197 -3.11 -12.01 -14.11
C VAL A 197 -2.79 -11.13 -15.31
N VAL A 198 -3.63 -11.18 -16.33
CA VAL A 198 -3.57 -10.30 -17.51
C VAL A 198 -4.69 -9.26 -17.46
N LEU A 199 -4.48 -8.11 -18.12
CA LEU A 199 -5.42 -6.98 -18.07
C LEU A 199 -6.85 -7.37 -18.46
N GLU A 200 -7.02 -8.30 -19.40
CA GLU A 200 -8.33 -8.78 -19.82
C GLU A 200 -9.12 -9.43 -18.69
N GLU A 201 -8.46 -10.21 -17.83
CA GLU A 201 -9.06 -10.88 -16.66
C GLU A 201 -9.48 -9.92 -15.56
N LEU A 202 -8.92 -8.69 -15.56
CA LEU A 202 -9.29 -7.64 -14.61
C LEU A 202 -10.51 -6.84 -15.05
N LYS A 203 -10.98 -7.01 -16.29
CA LYS A 203 -12.17 -6.30 -16.76
C LYS A 203 -13.41 -6.77 -15.99
N PRO A 204 -14.24 -5.82 -15.52
CA PRO A 204 -15.44 -6.19 -14.79
C PRO A 204 -16.37 -7.03 -15.64
N GLU A 205 -16.82 -8.15 -15.11
CA GLU A 205 -17.88 -8.97 -15.70
C GLU A 205 -19.27 -8.41 -15.39
N ARG A 206 -20.29 -8.96 -16.05
CA ARG A 206 -21.66 -8.57 -15.75
C ARG A 206 -22.09 -9.08 -14.38
N MET A 207 -22.62 -8.17 -13.56
CA MET A 207 -23.18 -8.51 -12.27
C MET A 207 -24.27 -9.56 -12.36
N ASN A 208 -24.20 -10.59 -11.52
CA ASN A 208 -25.27 -11.57 -11.34
C ASN A 208 -26.33 -11.05 -10.37
N LYS A 209 -27.44 -10.51 -10.93
CA LYS A 209 -28.52 -9.90 -10.15
C LYS A 209 -29.27 -10.89 -9.24
N GLY A 210 -29.36 -12.16 -9.65
CA GLY A 210 -29.98 -13.21 -8.81
C GLY A 210 -29.15 -13.44 -7.55
N LEU A 211 -27.86 -13.76 -7.73
CA LEU A 211 -26.94 -13.94 -6.62
C LEU A 211 -26.82 -12.69 -5.76
N PHE A 212 -26.91 -11.48 -6.34
CA PHE A 212 -26.90 -10.24 -5.58
C PHE A 212 -28.11 -10.13 -4.65
N GLY A 213 -29.29 -10.49 -5.12
CA GLY A 213 -30.50 -10.52 -4.27
C GLY A 213 -30.37 -11.52 -3.11
N ASP A 214 -29.86 -12.72 -3.40
CA ASP A 214 -29.63 -13.77 -2.40
C ASP A 214 -28.57 -13.33 -1.37
N PHE A 215 -27.46 -12.73 -1.83
CA PHE A 215 -26.45 -12.15 -0.97
C PHE A 215 -27.02 -11.15 0.03
N LEU A 216 -27.83 -10.19 -0.45
CA LEU A 216 -28.46 -9.18 0.43
C LEU A 216 -29.42 -9.81 1.46
N MET A 217 -30.05 -10.94 1.14
CA MET A 217 -30.88 -11.69 2.09
C MET A 217 -30.04 -12.46 3.10
N ASN A 218 -29.02 -13.18 2.66
CA ASN A 218 -28.15 -14.00 3.50
C ASN A 218 -27.40 -13.17 4.53
N TYR A 219 -26.91 -11.99 4.14
CA TYR A 219 -26.26 -11.03 5.03
C TYR A 219 -27.25 -10.13 5.80
N LYS A 220 -28.54 -10.45 5.76
CA LYS A 220 -29.62 -9.81 6.54
C LYS A 220 -29.70 -8.30 6.37
N PHE A 221 -29.46 -7.78 5.16
CA PHE A 221 -29.69 -6.38 4.85
C PHE A 221 -31.15 -6.00 5.11
N ARG A 222 -31.40 -4.81 5.66
CA ARG A 222 -32.75 -4.30 5.90
C ARG A 222 -33.52 -4.17 4.59
N THR A 223 -34.81 -4.40 4.59
CA THR A 223 -35.66 -4.34 3.39
C THR A 223 -35.45 -3.07 2.57
N ARG A 224 -35.43 -1.91 3.23
CA ARG A 224 -35.20 -0.61 2.59
C ARG A 224 -33.84 -0.54 1.87
N ASP A 225 -32.78 -1.08 2.49
CA ASP A 225 -31.43 -1.08 1.91
C ASP A 225 -31.36 -2.05 0.73
N ARG A 226 -32.02 -3.21 0.82
CA ARG A 226 -32.12 -4.18 -0.28
C ARG A 226 -32.79 -3.56 -1.51
N GLU A 227 -33.94 -2.92 -1.35
CA GLU A 227 -34.66 -2.26 -2.42
C GLU A 227 -33.82 -1.16 -3.11
N ARG A 228 -33.14 -0.35 -2.30
CA ARG A 228 -32.24 0.70 -2.78
C ARG A 228 -31.07 0.11 -3.57
N LEU A 229 -30.40 -0.91 -3.05
CA LEU A 229 -29.25 -1.56 -3.67
C LEU A 229 -29.65 -2.29 -4.95
N MET A 230 -30.77 -3.01 -4.97
CA MET A 230 -31.30 -3.65 -6.17
C MET A 230 -31.67 -2.63 -7.25
N THR A 231 -32.21 -1.47 -6.88
CA THR A 231 -32.49 -0.38 -7.82
C THR A 231 -31.22 0.17 -8.44
N LEU A 232 -30.15 0.34 -7.62
CA LEU A 232 -28.83 0.76 -8.09
C LEU A 232 -28.24 -0.26 -9.07
N ALA A 233 -28.29 -1.54 -8.70
CA ALA A 233 -27.85 -2.66 -9.51
C ALA A 233 -28.51 -2.68 -10.90
N HIS A 234 -29.80 -2.38 -10.98
CA HIS A 234 -30.53 -2.28 -12.25
C HIS A 234 -30.08 -1.10 -13.12
N ARG A 235 -29.63 0.01 -12.52
CA ARG A 235 -29.12 1.17 -13.28
C ARG A 235 -27.74 0.92 -13.86
N VAL A 236 -26.82 0.38 -13.06
CA VAL A 236 -25.45 0.09 -13.49
C VAL A 236 -25.39 -0.95 -14.62
N SER A 237 -26.27 -1.96 -14.59
CA SER A 237 -26.30 -3.00 -15.62
C SER A 237 -26.91 -2.56 -16.96
N LYS A 238 -27.35 -1.31 -17.11
CA LYS A 238 -27.89 -0.76 -18.37
C LYS A 238 -26.87 0.10 -19.12
N GLN A 239 -25.73 0.36 -18.51
CA GLN A 239 -24.58 1.02 -19.13
C GLN A 239 -23.58 -0.03 -19.62
#